data_ddb10ba69030a1164aafceea7fbf4cf5
#
_entry.id   ddb10ba69030a1164aafceea7fbf4cf5
#
_cell.length_a   1.000
_cell.length_b   1.000
_cell.length_c   1.000
_cell.angle_alpha   90.00
_cell.angle_beta   90.00
_cell.angle_gamma   90.00
#
_symmetry.space_group_name_H-M   'P 1'
#
loop_
_entity.id
_entity.type
_entity.pdbx_description
1 polymer ?
#
loop_
_entity_poly.entity_id
_entity_poly.type
_entity_poly.pdbx_seq_one_letter_code
_entity_poly.pdbx_strand_id
1 'polypeptide(L)'
;RAHTPGFGKHFLFQGLFKFQYMKMDISLLKKLCETPGTSGFESQIRDVIEKEIRSYCDEISIDNMGNLIALVKAKKRVSPKRIMLAAHMDEIGFMVTNIDDNGFIRFHTLGGFDPKTLTAQRVVIHGQKAIIGVMGSKPIHLMKLEERNKGVQIEDFFIDTGMSGKEVKKIIAIGDPITRERELIEMGNCINCKSLDNRISVYVLIEVLKQLKNPQIDVYAVFTVQEEVGLRGAQVASHHIDPDYGLAIDTTIAFDLPGAQAHEQITSLGNGPAIKIMDASTICDPRMVKYLKQTATDAEITWQPEVLTVGGTDTAGLQRTGKHGAVAGAVSIPTRHLHQVIEMVHQEDVLNAILLINQFIE
;
A
#
# COMPACT_ATOMS: atom_id res chain seq x y z
N ARG A 1 29.50 -21.25 -40.98
CA ARG A 1 29.88 -21.20 -39.55
C ARG A 1 30.05 -19.75 -39.19
N ALA A 2 29.08 -19.17 -38.47
CA ALA A 2 29.15 -17.82 -37.93
C ALA A 2 29.19 -17.96 -36.40
N HIS A 3 30.22 -17.41 -35.79
CA HIS A 3 30.37 -17.29 -34.34
C HIS A 3 29.41 -16.23 -33.78
N THR A 4 28.54 -16.63 -32.87
CA THR A 4 27.81 -15.73 -31.96
C THR A 4 28.68 -15.45 -30.73
N PRO A 5 28.88 -14.20 -30.31
CA PRO A 5 29.60 -13.89 -29.08
C PRO A 5 28.69 -14.11 -27.87
N GLY A 6 29.16 -14.94 -26.94
CA GLY A 6 28.48 -15.17 -25.67
C GLY A 6 28.68 -14.01 -24.68
N PHE A 7 27.76 -13.06 -24.66
CA PHE A 7 27.79 -11.88 -23.76
C PHE A 7 26.69 -11.90 -22.67
N GLY A 8 25.95 -13.01 -22.50
CA GLY A 8 24.79 -13.04 -21.61
C GLY A 8 24.98 -13.68 -20.22
N LYS A 9 26.01 -14.50 -20.01
CA LYS A 9 26.06 -15.37 -18.79
C LYS A 9 26.76 -14.77 -17.56
N HIS A 10 27.54 -13.72 -17.71
CA HIS A 10 28.32 -13.16 -16.58
C HIS A 10 27.55 -12.14 -15.73
N PHE A 11 26.55 -11.46 -16.31
CA PHE A 11 25.71 -10.51 -15.55
C PHE A 11 24.65 -11.20 -14.71
N LEU A 12 24.10 -12.32 -15.20
CA LEU A 12 23.09 -13.13 -14.47
C LEU A 12 23.64 -13.76 -13.18
N PHE A 13 24.90 -14.21 -13.18
CA PHE A 13 25.52 -14.83 -12.00
C PHE A 13 25.81 -13.84 -10.86
N GLN A 14 26.13 -12.59 -11.16
CA GLN A 14 26.37 -11.58 -10.11
C GLN A 14 25.06 -11.06 -9.49
N GLY A 15 23.95 -11.09 -10.19
CA GLY A 15 22.62 -10.78 -9.67
C GLY A 15 22.15 -11.83 -8.67
N LEU A 16 22.19 -13.10 -9.03
CA LEU A 16 21.76 -14.22 -8.19
C LEU A 16 22.56 -14.35 -6.88
N PHE A 17 23.88 -14.08 -6.90
CA PHE A 17 24.72 -14.13 -5.68
C PHE A 17 24.43 -12.99 -4.69
N LYS A 18 24.00 -11.81 -5.14
CA LYS A 18 23.59 -10.71 -4.24
C LYS A 18 22.27 -10.99 -3.53
N PHE A 19 21.44 -11.83 -4.09
CA PHE A 19 20.08 -12.09 -3.65
C PHE A 19 19.98 -13.00 -2.43
N GLN A 20 20.86 -13.95 -2.30
CA GLN A 20 20.90 -14.92 -1.19
C GLN A 20 21.15 -14.26 0.19
N TYR A 21 21.40 -12.92 0.21
CA TYR A 21 21.73 -12.15 1.41
C TYR A 21 20.88 -10.88 1.61
N MET A 22 19.88 -10.63 0.75
CA MET A 22 19.01 -9.47 0.94
C MET A 22 18.05 -9.76 2.10
N LYS A 23 18.13 -8.94 3.14
CA LYS A 23 17.20 -8.97 4.28
C LYS A 23 16.38 -7.69 4.27
N MET A 24 15.13 -7.81 4.69
CA MET A 24 14.27 -6.64 4.88
C MET A 24 14.79 -5.77 6.03
N ASP A 25 14.75 -4.46 5.85
CA ASP A 25 14.91 -3.50 6.95
C ASP A 25 13.59 -3.40 7.73
N ILE A 26 13.46 -4.28 8.71
CA ILE A 26 12.27 -4.35 9.58
C ILE A 26 12.10 -3.05 10.37
N SER A 27 13.20 -2.36 10.72
CA SER A 27 13.13 -1.09 11.45
C SER A 27 12.46 0.00 10.60
N LEU A 28 12.84 0.11 9.32
CA LEU A 28 12.22 1.03 8.39
C LEU A 28 10.75 0.66 8.17
N LEU A 29 10.45 -0.61 7.91
CA LEU A 29 9.07 -1.05 7.71
C LEU A 29 8.18 -0.77 8.93
N LYS A 30 8.70 -1.05 10.15
CA LYS A 30 8.01 -0.72 11.41
C LYS A 30 7.68 0.77 11.47
N LYS A 31 8.68 1.62 11.19
CA LYS A 31 8.52 3.08 11.17
C LYS A 31 7.45 3.52 10.16
N LEU A 32 7.42 2.92 8.96
CA LEU A 32 6.42 3.22 7.92
C LEU A 32 5.01 2.80 8.37
N CYS A 33 4.84 1.57 8.88
CA CYS A 33 3.54 1.05 9.26
C CYS A 33 2.94 1.74 10.50
N GLU A 34 3.78 2.16 11.46
CA GLU A 34 3.33 2.76 12.72
C GLU A 34 3.17 4.28 12.62
N THR A 35 3.75 4.95 11.61
CA THR A 35 3.56 6.38 11.41
C THR A 35 2.13 6.68 10.94
N PRO A 36 1.40 7.57 11.64
CA PRO A 36 0.03 7.94 11.26
C PRO A 36 -0.06 8.56 9.87
N GLY A 37 -1.16 8.27 9.17
CA GLY A 37 -1.42 8.82 7.85
C GLY A 37 -2.69 8.26 7.24
N THR A 38 -3.86 8.55 7.85
CA THR A 38 -5.14 8.25 7.22
C THR A 38 -5.36 9.13 6.00
N SER A 39 -6.23 8.68 5.08
CA SER A 39 -6.58 9.41 3.86
C SER A 39 -6.90 10.89 4.15
N GLY A 40 -6.17 11.81 3.51
CA GLY A 40 -6.27 13.26 3.69
C GLY A 40 -5.38 13.83 4.81
N PHE A 41 -4.68 12.99 5.57
CA PHE A 41 -3.82 13.38 6.69
C PHE A 41 -2.43 12.73 6.62
N GLU A 42 -1.86 12.60 5.42
CA GLU A 42 -0.65 11.83 5.14
C GLU A 42 0.65 12.61 5.41
N SER A 43 0.60 13.83 5.93
CA SER A 43 1.79 14.69 6.08
C SER A 43 2.91 14.03 6.88
N GLN A 44 2.60 13.34 7.98
CA GLN A 44 3.61 12.72 8.83
C GLN A 44 4.33 11.57 8.13
N ILE A 45 3.59 10.69 7.47
CA ILE A 45 4.19 9.58 6.72
C ILE A 45 4.95 10.09 5.49
N ARG A 46 4.46 11.11 4.80
CA ARG A 46 5.16 11.76 3.69
C ARG A 46 6.52 12.29 4.12
N ASP A 47 6.61 12.98 5.27
CA ASP A 47 7.87 13.48 5.81
C ASP A 47 8.88 12.36 6.12
N VAL A 48 8.39 11.20 6.58
CA VAL A 48 9.22 10.02 6.80
C VAL A 48 9.77 9.50 5.47
N ILE A 49 8.89 9.30 4.48
CA ILE A 49 9.27 8.80 3.16
C ILE A 49 10.26 9.75 2.49
N GLU A 50 9.98 11.04 2.49
CA GLU A 50 10.84 12.05 1.86
C GLU A 50 12.28 11.99 2.41
N LYS A 51 12.44 11.86 3.74
CA LYS A 51 13.75 11.71 4.38
C LYS A 51 14.50 10.46 3.91
N GLU A 52 13.79 9.35 3.74
CA GLU A 52 14.38 8.07 3.33
C GLU A 52 14.85 8.08 1.87
N ILE A 53 14.16 8.80 0.97
CA ILE A 53 14.43 8.76 -0.48
C ILE A 53 15.29 9.92 -0.99
N ARG A 54 15.48 10.99 -0.23
CA ARG A 54 16.07 12.26 -0.69
C ARG A 54 17.43 12.11 -1.37
N SER A 55 18.27 11.19 -0.92
CA SER A 55 19.60 10.96 -1.49
C SER A 55 19.62 10.08 -2.75
N TYR A 56 18.47 9.54 -3.15
CA TYR A 56 18.36 8.61 -4.27
C TYR A 56 17.60 9.18 -5.47
N CYS A 57 17.17 10.43 -5.40
CA CYS A 57 16.37 11.10 -6.41
C CYS A 57 17.03 12.41 -6.85
N ASP A 58 16.86 12.76 -8.13
CA ASP A 58 17.36 14.02 -8.68
C ASP A 58 16.47 15.21 -8.30
N GLU A 59 15.16 14.99 -8.25
CA GLU A 59 14.18 16.01 -7.88
C GLU A 59 13.09 15.39 -6.99
N ILE A 60 12.61 16.18 -6.02
CA ILE A 60 11.46 15.82 -5.18
C ILE A 60 10.51 17.00 -5.14
N SER A 61 9.23 16.74 -5.33
CA SER A 61 8.16 17.73 -5.25
C SER A 61 6.93 17.15 -4.56
N ILE A 62 6.08 18.04 -4.07
CA ILE A 62 4.78 17.69 -3.48
C ILE A 62 3.73 18.46 -4.26
N ASP A 63 2.72 17.79 -4.78
CA ASP A 63 1.62 18.43 -5.46
C ASP A 63 0.55 18.96 -4.49
N ASN A 64 -0.46 19.66 -5.02
CA ASN A 64 -1.52 20.25 -4.20
C ASN A 64 -2.44 19.24 -3.50
N MET A 65 -2.47 17.98 -3.97
CA MET A 65 -3.17 16.88 -3.28
C MET A 65 -2.35 16.36 -2.10
N GLY A 66 -1.02 16.54 -2.13
CA GLY A 66 -0.08 16.01 -1.14
C GLY A 66 0.67 14.76 -1.59
N ASN A 67 0.56 14.35 -2.86
CA ASN A 67 1.41 13.29 -3.40
C ASN A 67 2.88 13.70 -3.32
N LEU A 68 3.75 12.77 -2.91
CA LEU A 68 5.19 12.95 -2.95
C LEU A 68 5.71 12.36 -4.26
N ILE A 69 6.28 13.20 -5.10
CA ILE A 69 6.78 12.86 -6.44
C ILE A 69 8.30 12.95 -6.44
N ALA A 70 8.97 11.82 -6.65
CA ALA A 70 10.42 11.72 -6.75
C ALA A 70 10.82 11.35 -8.17
N LEU A 71 11.69 12.14 -8.80
CA LEU A 71 12.20 11.91 -10.14
C LEU A 71 13.63 11.40 -10.10
N VAL A 72 13.88 10.29 -10.78
CA VAL A 72 15.21 9.80 -11.12
C VAL A 72 15.38 9.92 -12.63
N LYS A 73 16.29 10.80 -13.04
CA LYS A 73 16.53 11.11 -14.46
C LYS A 73 17.40 10.03 -15.14
N ALA A 74 17.05 9.72 -16.36
CA ALA A 74 17.90 8.89 -17.21
C ALA A 74 19.20 9.60 -17.55
N LYS A 75 20.34 9.05 -17.15
CA LYS A 75 21.67 9.62 -17.47
C LYS A 75 22.01 9.53 -18.96
N LYS A 76 21.58 8.46 -19.61
CA LYS A 76 21.67 8.25 -21.06
C LYS A 76 20.27 7.96 -21.57
N ARG A 77 19.50 9.00 -21.78
CA ARG A 77 18.11 8.89 -22.20
C ARG A 77 18.01 8.28 -23.59
N VAL A 78 17.53 7.06 -23.67
CA VAL A 78 17.32 6.35 -24.94
C VAL A 78 15.97 6.68 -25.58
N SER A 79 15.02 7.22 -24.79
CA SER A 79 13.68 7.58 -25.23
C SER A 79 13.15 8.76 -24.42
N PRO A 80 12.32 9.65 -25.02
CA PRO A 80 11.64 10.72 -24.28
C PRO A 80 10.51 10.21 -23.36
N LYS A 81 10.25 8.92 -23.36
CA LYS A 81 9.20 8.27 -22.57
C LYS A 81 9.46 8.36 -21.07
N ARG A 82 8.38 8.27 -20.29
CA ARG A 82 8.37 8.35 -18.83
C ARG A 82 7.66 7.15 -18.27
N ILE A 83 8.16 6.65 -17.15
CA ILE A 83 7.47 5.65 -16.35
C ILE A 83 7.10 6.25 -15.00
N MET A 84 5.87 5.98 -14.54
CA MET A 84 5.41 6.28 -13.21
C MET A 84 5.22 5.00 -12.42
N LEU A 85 5.91 4.90 -11.29
CA LEU A 85 5.70 3.86 -10.26
C LEU A 85 4.87 4.49 -9.17
N ALA A 86 3.78 3.86 -8.75
CA ALA A 86 2.90 4.39 -7.72
C ALA A 86 2.71 3.42 -6.57
N ALA A 87 2.79 3.92 -5.34
CA ALA A 87 2.42 3.20 -4.12
C ALA A 87 1.72 4.18 -3.17
N HIS A 88 0.52 3.87 -2.71
CA HIS A 88 -0.18 4.79 -1.84
C HIS A 88 0.37 4.77 -0.41
N MET A 89 0.42 5.94 0.20
CA MET A 89 0.94 6.11 1.56
C MET A 89 -0.15 6.31 2.61
N ASP A 90 -1.40 6.50 2.21
CA ASP A 90 -2.50 6.53 3.16
C ASP A 90 -2.83 5.13 3.71
N GLU A 91 -3.46 5.12 4.86
CA GLU A 91 -4.01 3.94 5.51
C GLU A 91 -5.49 4.15 5.80
N ILE A 92 -6.30 3.09 5.83
CA ILE A 92 -7.67 3.19 6.31
C ILE A 92 -7.70 3.62 7.77
N GLY A 93 -8.68 4.43 8.12
CA GLY A 93 -8.83 4.96 9.47
C GLY A 93 -10.21 5.59 9.66
N PHE A 94 -10.27 6.59 10.55
CA PHE A 94 -11.56 7.22 10.86
C PHE A 94 -11.37 8.72 11.03
N MET A 95 -12.51 9.43 11.03
CA MET A 95 -12.59 10.87 11.29
C MET A 95 -13.63 11.12 12.37
N VAL A 96 -13.32 11.98 13.33
CA VAL A 96 -14.26 12.41 14.38
C VAL A 96 -15.44 13.13 13.75
N THR A 97 -16.67 12.68 14.05
CA THR A 97 -17.91 13.31 13.56
C THR A 97 -18.72 13.98 14.69
N ASN A 98 -18.60 13.50 15.93
CA ASN A 98 -19.30 14.07 17.07
C ASN A 98 -18.58 13.71 18.37
N ILE A 99 -18.72 14.56 19.38
CA ILE A 99 -18.26 14.35 20.77
C ILE A 99 -19.41 14.71 21.70
N ASP A 100 -19.95 13.73 22.40
CA ASP A 100 -21.06 13.97 23.32
C ASP A 100 -20.62 14.60 24.65
N ASP A 101 -21.57 14.94 25.52
CA ASP A 101 -21.28 15.61 26.80
C ASP A 101 -20.62 14.66 27.82
N ASN A 102 -20.71 13.35 27.61
CA ASN A 102 -20.05 12.34 28.44
C ASN A 102 -18.61 12.02 27.95
N GLY A 103 -18.22 12.50 26.75
CA GLY A 103 -16.88 12.30 26.18
C GLY A 103 -16.78 11.15 25.20
N PHE A 104 -17.88 10.48 24.86
CA PHE A 104 -17.89 9.49 23.80
C PHE A 104 -17.79 10.13 22.44
N ILE A 105 -16.92 9.57 21.58
CA ILE A 105 -16.65 10.08 20.23
C ILE A 105 -17.36 9.20 19.20
N ARG A 106 -18.09 9.83 18.29
CA ARG A 106 -18.61 9.21 17.07
C ARG A 106 -17.66 9.51 15.91
N PHE A 107 -17.58 8.59 14.96
CA PHE A 107 -16.65 8.67 13.86
C PHE A 107 -17.27 8.21 12.55
N HIS A 108 -16.64 8.59 11.45
CA HIS A 108 -16.88 8.06 10.10
C HIS A 108 -15.63 7.31 9.63
N THR A 109 -15.81 6.26 8.84
CA THR A 109 -14.70 5.49 8.25
C THR A 109 -14.06 6.25 7.09
N LEU A 110 -12.74 6.20 6.99
CA LEU A 110 -11.96 6.60 5.83
C LEU A 110 -11.38 5.31 5.24
N GLY A 111 -11.96 4.86 4.12
CA GLY A 111 -11.69 3.54 3.52
C GLY A 111 -12.68 2.46 3.92
N GLY A 112 -12.46 1.25 3.44
CA GLY A 112 -13.35 0.11 3.63
C GLY A 112 -13.10 -0.67 4.93
N PHE A 113 -14.15 -0.94 5.70
CA PHE A 113 -14.07 -1.71 6.95
C PHE A 113 -15.13 -2.82 7.03
N ASP A 114 -14.74 -3.98 7.51
CA ASP A 114 -15.68 -4.96 8.07
C ASP A 114 -15.99 -4.54 9.52
N PRO A 115 -17.26 -4.23 9.88
CA PRO A 115 -17.63 -3.84 11.24
C PRO A 115 -17.17 -4.81 12.33
N LYS A 116 -17.07 -6.12 12.02
CA LYS A 116 -16.62 -7.13 12.97
C LYS A 116 -15.19 -6.89 13.44
N THR A 117 -14.35 -6.28 12.61
CA THR A 117 -12.94 -6.02 12.93
C THR A 117 -12.75 -4.82 13.86
N LEU A 118 -13.79 -4.04 14.12
CA LEU A 118 -13.74 -2.88 15.02
C LEU A 118 -13.88 -3.25 16.48
N THR A 119 -14.38 -4.45 16.77
CA THR A 119 -14.60 -4.90 18.14
C THR A 119 -13.27 -4.98 18.91
N ALA A 120 -13.26 -4.41 20.14
CA ALA A 120 -12.11 -4.45 21.05
C ALA A 120 -10.81 -3.81 20.50
N GLN A 121 -10.92 -2.85 19.60
CA GLN A 121 -9.75 -2.15 19.06
C GLN A 121 -9.35 -0.96 19.93
N ARG A 122 -8.04 -0.70 19.99
CA ARG A 122 -7.50 0.58 20.43
C ARG A 122 -7.22 1.46 19.20
N VAL A 123 -7.42 2.75 19.41
CA VAL A 123 -7.21 3.77 18.37
C VAL A 123 -6.47 4.96 18.97
N VAL A 124 -5.83 5.73 18.09
CA VAL A 124 -5.18 7.00 18.43
C VAL A 124 -5.94 8.12 17.74
N ILE A 125 -6.47 9.07 18.52
CA ILE A 125 -7.14 10.27 18.00
C ILE A 125 -6.11 11.39 17.94
N HIS A 126 -5.94 12.00 16.76
CA HIS A 126 -4.91 13.00 16.49
C HIS A 126 -5.49 14.41 16.46
N GLY A 127 -5.75 14.99 17.64
CA GLY A 127 -6.15 16.37 17.79
C GLY A 127 -4.96 17.29 18.13
N GLN A 128 -5.16 18.26 19.02
CA GLN A 128 -4.06 19.14 19.51
C GLN A 128 -2.93 18.32 20.16
N LYS A 129 -3.26 17.18 20.73
CA LYS A 129 -2.33 16.12 21.11
C LYS A 129 -2.98 14.76 20.83
N ALA A 130 -2.15 13.79 20.52
CA ALA A 130 -2.62 12.41 20.32
C ALA A 130 -3.09 11.81 21.67
N ILE A 131 -4.25 11.16 21.65
CA ILE A 131 -4.79 10.43 22.80
C ILE A 131 -5.26 9.05 22.37
N ILE A 132 -5.13 8.08 23.27
CA ILE A 132 -5.64 6.71 23.04
C ILE A 132 -7.12 6.67 23.41
N GLY A 133 -7.91 5.97 22.59
CA GLY A 133 -9.27 5.59 22.87
C GLY A 133 -9.49 4.10 22.61
N VAL A 134 -10.60 3.58 23.13
CA VAL A 134 -11.03 2.20 22.89
C VAL A 134 -12.35 2.19 22.16
N MET A 135 -12.48 1.33 21.15
CA MET A 135 -13.75 1.13 20.45
C MET A 135 -14.68 0.25 21.27
N GLY A 136 -15.83 0.79 21.62
CA GLY A 136 -16.90 0.13 22.37
C GLY A 136 -18.19 0.07 21.57
N SER A 137 -19.04 -0.88 21.94
CA SER A 137 -20.40 -1.02 21.43
C SER A 137 -21.33 -1.49 22.55
N LYS A 138 -22.63 -1.54 22.29
CA LYS A 138 -23.61 -2.04 23.26
C LYS A 138 -23.27 -3.46 23.74
N PRO A 139 -23.13 -3.71 25.06
CA PRO A 139 -22.82 -5.04 25.59
C PRO A 139 -23.88 -6.07 25.20
N ILE A 140 -23.46 -7.27 24.81
CA ILE A 140 -24.34 -8.36 24.36
C ILE A 140 -25.41 -8.72 25.39
N HIS A 141 -25.09 -8.58 26.69
CA HIS A 141 -26.05 -8.86 27.80
C HIS A 141 -27.23 -7.89 27.82
N LEU A 142 -27.10 -6.71 27.25
CA LEU A 142 -28.17 -5.70 27.17
C LEU A 142 -28.88 -5.70 25.81
N MET A 143 -28.43 -6.51 24.86
CA MET A 143 -29.06 -6.65 23.54
C MET A 143 -30.28 -7.55 23.59
N LYS A 144 -31.37 -7.14 22.93
CA LYS A 144 -32.52 -8.00 22.64
C LYS A 144 -32.11 -9.10 21.64
N LEU A 145 -32.86 -10.20 21.63
CA LEU A 145 -32.57 -11.34 20.74
C LEU A 145 -32.52 -10.93 19.27
N GLU A 146 -33.41 -10.03 18.85
CA GLU A 146 -33.43 -9.48 17.50
C GLU A 146 -32.18 -8.66 17.15
N GLU A 147 -31.64 -7.88 18.12
CA GLU A 147 -30.41 -7.11 17.97
C GLU A 147 -29.17 -8.03 17.85
N ARG A 148 -29.16 -9.15 18.60
CA ARG A 148 -28.05 -10.13 18.55
C ARG A 148 -27.95 -10.84 17.23
N ASN A 149 -29.07 -11.03 16.52
CA ASN A 149 -29.14 -11.71 15.24
C ASN A 149 -28.82 -10.77 14.06
N LYS A 150 -28.80 -9.46 14.28
CA LYS A 150 -28.32 -8.49 13.30
C LYS A 150 -26.81 -8.40 13.36
N GLY A 151 -26.13 -8.40 12.21
CA GLY A 151 -24.71 -8.10 12.16
C GLY A 151 -24.42 -6.71 12.74
N VAL A 152 -23.30 -6.58 13.44
CA VAL A 152 -22.83 -5.29 13.98
C VAL A 152 -22.61 -4.32 12.82
N GLN A 153 -23.03 -3.06 12.99
CA GLN A 153 -22.86 -1.98 12.01
C GLN A 153 -21.82 -0.97 12.53
N ILE A 154 -21.24 -0.16 11.63
CA ILE A 154 -20.27 0.87 12.01
C ILE A 154 -20.87 1.86 13.02
N GLU A 155 -22.13 2.21 12.84
CA GLU A 155 -22.88 3.15 13.68
C GLU A 155 -23.13 2.67 15.11
N ASP A 156 -22.97 1.37 15.37
CA ASP A 156 -23.09 0.79 16.71
C ASP A 156 -21.88 1.11 17.60
N PHE A 157 -20.77 1.51 16.99
CA PHE A 157 -19.52 1.78 17.68
C PHE A 157 -19.40 3.25 18.14
N PHE A 158 -18.67 3.42 19.21
CA PHE A 158 -18.18 4.70 19.72
C PHE A 158 -16.75 4.53 20.25
N ILE A 159 -16.05 5.63 20.42
CA ILE A 159 -14.72 5.63 21.05
C ILE A 159 -14.85 6.23 22.44
N ASP A 160 -14.31 5.51 23.42
CA ASP A 160 -14.20 5.92 24.81
C ASP A 160 -12.74 6.27 25.12
N THR A 161 -12.51 7.46 25.66
CA THR A 161 -11.18 7.95 26.06
C THR A 161 -11.00 7.97 27.57
N GLY A 162 -12.03 7.59 28.36
CA GLY A 162 -12.05 7.71 29.81
C GLY A 162 -12.11 9.14 30.34
N MET A 163 -12.35 10.13 29.47
CA MET A 163 -12.37 11.56 29.79
C MET A 163 -13.79 12.12 29.67
N SER A 164 -14.09 13.18 30.42
CA SER A 164 -15.36 13.91 30.27
C SER A 164 -15.43 14.65 28.94
N GLY A 165 -16.66 14.91 28.44
CA GLY A 165 -16.83 15.67 27.18
C GLY A 165 -16.18 17.04 27.20
N LYS A 166 -16.17 17.72 28.36
CA LYS A 166 -15.49 19.02 28.53
C LYS A 166 -13.96 18.90 28.34
N GLU A 167 -13.36 17.81 28.79
CA GLU A 167 -11.93 17.56 28.64
C GLU A 167 -11.59 17.14 27.21
N VAL A 168 -12.35 16.23 26.61
CA VAL A 168 -12.15 15.78 25.23
C VAL A 168 -12.26 16.96 24.26
N LYS A 169 -13.34 17.77 24.37
CA LYS A 169 -13.59 18.93 23.49
C LYS A 169 -12.52 20.03 23.57
N LYS A 170 -11.60 19.99 24.54
CA LYS A 170 -10.46 20.91 24.62
C LYS A 170 -9.29 20.48 23.71
N ILE A 171 -9.19 19.19 23.39
CA ILE A 171 -8.04 18.63 22.72
C ILE A 171 -8.39 17.93 21.40
N ILE A 172 -9.64 17.51 21.24
CA ILE A 172 -10.16 16.85 20.04
C ILE A 172 -11.29 17.69 19.45
N ALA A 173 -11.28 17.84 18.14
CA ALA A 173 -12.30 18.54 17.36
C ALA A 173 -12.98 17.58 16.35
N ILE A 174 -14.15 18.00 15.87
CA ILE A 174 -14.79 17.36 14.71
C ILE A 174 -13.85 17.54 13.51
N GLY A 175 -13.62 16.45 12.76
CA GLY A 175 -12.70 16.41 11.63
C GLY A 175 -11.29 15.90 11.97
N ASP A 176 -10.94 15.73 13.25
CA ASP A 176 -9.65 15.15 13.62
C ASP A 176 -9.54 13.69 13.15
N PRO A 177 -8.39 13.29 12.59
CA PRO A 177 -8.19 11.92 12.11
C PRO A 177 -7.92 10.94 13.26
N ILE A 178 -8.27 9.69 13.00
CA ILE A 178 -8.10 8.59 13.95
C ILE A 178 -7.42 7.44 13.24
N THR A 179 -6.31 6.95 13.80
CA THR A 179 -5.62 5.75 13.33
C THR A 179 -5.86 4.56 14.25
N ARG A 180 -5.75 3.35 13.70
CA ARG A 180 -5.73 2.13 14.51
C ARG A 180 -4.39 2.04 15.24
N GLU A 181 -4.37 1.43 16.42
CA GLU A 181 -3.14 1.22 17.21
C GLU A 181 -2.73 -0.25 17.14
N ARG A 182 -1.56 -0.52 16.56
CA ARG A 182 -0.96 -1.85 16.52
C ARG A 182 0.52 -1.76 16.18
N GLU A 183 1.35 -2.49 16.92
CA GLU A 183 2.78 -2.61 16.62
C GLU A 183 3.05 -3.70 15.58
N LEU A 184 4.15 -3.53 14.84
CA LEU A 184 4.68 -4.54 13.94
C LEU A 184 5.35 -5.67 14.71
N ILE A 185 5.03 -6.90 14.33
CA ILE A 185 5.67 -8.12 14.86
C ILE A 185 6.12 -9.04 13.72
N GLU A 186 7.20 -9.76 13.95
CA GLU A 186 7.66 -10.84 13.08
C GLU A 186 7.06 -12.18 13.55
N MET A 187 6.54 -12.97 12.62
CA MET A 187 5.87 -14.25 12.88
C MET A 187 6.40 -15.32 11.90
N GLY A 188 7.47 -16.01 12.28
CA GLY A 188 8.16 -16.93 11.38
C GLY A 188 8.72 -16.19 10.17
N ASN A 189 8.34 -16.60 8.96
CA ASN A 189 8.73 -15.94 7.72
C ASN A 189 7.78 -14.78 7.33
N CYS A 190 6.80 -14.46 8.17
CA CYS A 190 5.82 -13.41 7.91
C CYS A 190 6.03 -12.20 8.81
N ILE A 191 5.47 -11.09 8.37
CA ILE A 191 5.38 -9.84 9.11
C ILE A 191 3.90 -9.54 9.30
N ASN A 192 3.53 -9.11 10.50
CA ASN A 192 2.17 -8.76 10.86
C ASN A 192 2.13 -7.34 11.43
N CYS A 193 1.24 -6.52 10.91
CA CYS A 193 1.01 -5.15 11.39
C CYS A 193 -0.34 -4.63 10.91
N LYS A 194 -0.75 -3.47 11.41
CA LYS A 194 -1.71 -2.61 10.72
C LYS A 194 -1.04 -1.97 9.51
N SER A 195 -1.80 -1.52 8.53
CA SER A 195 -1.32 -0.63 7.44
C SER A 195 -0.21 -1.23 6.58
N LEU A 196 -0.01 -2.56 6.57
CA LEU A 196 0.78 -3.18 5.51
C LEU A 196 0.20 -2.83 4.15
N ASP A 197 -1.12 -2.70 4.08
CA ASP A 197 -1.83 -1.97 3.05
C ASP A 197 -1.73 -0.46 3.33
N ASN A 198 -0.95 0.33 2.58
CA ASN A 198 -0.04 -0.13 1.54
C ASN A 198 1.42 0.28 1.86
N ARG A 199 1.75 0.35 3.18
CA ARG A 199 3.10 0.73 3.63
C ARG A 199 4.16 -0.29 3.23
N ILE A 200 3.74 -1.53 2.92
CA ILE A 200 4.63 -2.54 2.37
C ILE A 200 5.08 -2.17 0.95
N SER A 201 4.18 -1.65 0.13
CA SER A 201 4.54 -1.20 -1.23
C SER A 201 5.29 0.13 -1.21
N VAL A 202 5.02 1.00 -0.23
CA VAL A 202 5.88 2.17 0.03
C VAL A 202 7.30 1.72 0.36
N TYR A 203 7.47 0.71 1.21
CA TYR A 203 8.77 0.10 1.52
C TYR A 203 9.43 -0.46 0.25
N VAL A 204 8.70 -1.24 -0.55
CA VAL A 204 9.20 -1.78 -1.83
C VAL A 204 9.70 -0.65 -2.74
N LEU A 205 8.92 0.42 -2.91
CA LEU A 205 9.30 1.54 -3.79
C LEU A 205 10.53 2.30 -3.26
N ILE A 206 10.66 2.45 -1.95
CA ILE A 206 11.87 3.02 -1.32
C ILE A 206 13.09 2.14 -1.63
N GLU A 207 12.98 0.82 -1.46
CA GLU A 207 14.09 -0.12 -1.71
C GLU A 207 14.45 -0.19 -3.20
N VAL A 208 13.47 -0.06 -4.10
CA VAL A 208 13.71 0.09 -5.55
C VAL A 208 14.51 1.35 -5.84
N LEU A 209 14.13 2.50 -5.28
CA LEU A 209 14.87 3.77 -5.46
C LEU A 209 16.31 3.69 -4.96
N LYS A 210 16.56 3.02 -3.82
CA LYS A 210 17.91 2.81 -3.28
C LYS A 210 18.81 1.99 -4.22
N GLN A 211 18.23 1.12 -5.04
CA GLN A 211 18.94 0.23 -5.95
C GLN A 211 19.05 0.76 -7.36
N LEU A 212 18.14 1.67 -7.76
CA LEU A 212 18.07 2.22 -9.11
C LEU A 212 19.28 3.12 -9.41
N LYS A 213 20.14 2.71 -10.37
CA LYS A 213 21.38 3.42 -10.63
C LYS A 213 21.41 4.21 -11.93
N ASN A 214 20.93 3.62 -13.01
CA ASN A 214 21.04 4.19 -14.35
C ASN A 214 19.82 3.82 -15.21
N PRO A 215 18.63 4.36 -14.92
CA PRO A 215 17.45 4.07 -15.72
C PRO A 215 17.65 4.58 -17.16
N GLN A 216 17.06 3.88 -18.13
CA GLN A 216 17.13 4.24 -19.54
C GLN A 216 16.11 5.32 -19.94
N ILE A 217 15.07 5.48 -19.13
CA ILE A 217 14.03 6.51 -19.25
C ILE A 217 13.83 7.18 -17.88
N ASP A 218 13.20 8.35 -17.85
CA ASP A 218 12.91 9.04 -16.60
C ASP A 218 11.90 8.23 -15.77
N VAL A 219 12.24 8.01 -14.51
CA VAL A 219 11.43 7.25 -13.54
C VAL A 219 10.84 8.21 -12.52
N TYR A 220 9.53 8.28 -12.46
CA TYR A 220 8.77 9.00 -11.45
C TYR A 220 8.27 8.00 -10.39
N ALA A 221 8.85 8.02 -9.21
CA ALA A 221 8.32 7.30 -8.07
C ALA A 221 7.35 8.21 -7.32
N VAL A 222 6.10 7.80 -7.22
CA VAL A 222 5.03 8.60 -6.65
C VAL A 222 4.42 7.86 -5.46
N PHE A 223 4.52 8.50 -4.30
CA PHE A 223 3.84 8.06 -3.10
C PHE A 223 2.52 8.81 -3.02
N THR A 224 1.46 8.12 -3.36
CA THR A 224 0.14 8.70 -3.59
C THR A 224 -0.65 8.86 -2.29
N VAL A 225 -1.64 9.75 -2.31
CA VAL A 225 -2.55 10.04 -1.20
C VAL A 225 -3.98 9.64 -1.55
N GLN A 226 -4.82 9.41 -0.53
CA GLN A 226 -6.26 9.20 -0.69
C GLN A 226 -6.63 8.09 -1.69
N GLU A 227 -5.85 7.03 -1.74
CA GLU A 227 -6.17 5.85 -2.52
C GLU A 227 -7.43 5.18 -1.97
N GLU A 228 -7.47 4.95 -0.66
CA GLU A 228 -8.49 4.23 0.10
C GLU A 228 -9.90 4.84 0.03
N VAL A 229 -9.98 6.09 -0.39
CA VAL A 229 -11.24 6.84 -0.53
C VAL A 229 -11.58 7.18 -1.98
N GLY A 230 -10.94 6.48 -2.94
CA GLY A 230 -11.32 6.56 -4.35
C GLY A 230 -10.19 6.83 -5.34
N LEU A 231 -8.98 6.31 -5.12
CA LEU A 231 -7.84 6.34 -6.07
C LEU A 231 -7.44 7.77 -6.50
N ARG A 232 -7.58 8.74 -5.59
CA ARG A 232 -7.61 10.18 -5.97
C ARG A 232 -6.24 10.74 -6.31
N GLY A 233 -5.23 10.42 -5.49
CA GLY A 233 -3.88 10.97 -5.65
C GLY A 233 -3.23 10.54 -6.95
N ALA A 234 -3.33 9.27 -7.32
CA ALA A 234 -2.77 8.73 -8.55
C ALA A 234 -3.31 9.43 -9.81
N GLN A 235 -4.59 9.80 -9.82
CA GLN A 235 -5.20 10.51 -10.94
C GLN A 235 -4.55 11.89 -11.14
N VAL A 236 -4.34 12.65 -10.04
CA VAL A 236 -3.75 13.98 -10.10
C VAL A 236 -2.28 13.90 -10.51
N ALA A 237 -1.52 13.00 -9.89
CA ALA A 237 -0.10 12.80 -10.22
C ALA A 237 0.09 12.32 -11.66
N SER A 238 -0.73 11.37 -12.13
CA SER A 238 -0.66 10.87 -13.51
C SER A 238 -1.02 11.95 -14.52
N HIS A 239 -2.00 12.81 -14.24
CA HIS A 239 -2.32 13.96 -15.09
C HIS A 239 -1.14 14.95 -15.18
N HIS A 240 -0.46 15.21 -14.09
CA HIS A 240 0.69 16.11 -14.03
C HIS A 240 1.93 15.55 -14.76
N ILE A 241 2.25 14.28 -14.52
CA ILE A 241 3.44 13.61 -15.07
C ILE A 241 3.23 13.22 -16.54
N ASP A 242 2.02 12.85 -16.93
CA ASP A 242 1.64 12.34 -18.25
C ASP A 242 2.54 11.17 -18.67
N PRO A 243 2.54 10.04 -17.92
CA PRO A 243 3.46 8.93 -18.16
C PRO A 243 3.03 8.08 -19.37
N ASP A 244 4.01 7.51 -20.09
CA ASP A 244 3.77 6.52 -21.14
C ASP A 244 3.51 5.12 -20.56
N TYR A 245 4.19 4.83 -19.44
CA TYR A 245 4.08 3.56 -18.71
C TYR A 245 3.72 3.82 -17.25
N GLY A 246 2.87 2.97 -16.70
CA GLY A 246 2.47 3.04 -15.31
C GLY A 246 2.55 1.68 -14.63
N LEU A 247 3.16 1.61 -13.46
CA LEU A 247 3.18 0.42 -12.62
C LEU A 247 2.73 0.80 -11.21
N ALA A 248 1.56 0.32 -10.80
CA ALA A 248 1.16 0.41 -9.40
C ALA A 248 1.79 -0.74 -8.60
N ILE A 249 2.17 -0.44 -7.37
CA ILE A 249 2.63 -1.42 -6.39
C ILE A 249 1.63 -1.36 -5.25
N ASP A 250 0.98 -2.47 -4.99
CA ASP A 250 -0.13 -2.51 -4.03
C ASP A 250 -0.17 -3.83 -3.29
N THR A 251 -1.08 -3.97 -2.34
CA THR A 251 -1.41 -5.26 -1.73
C THR A 251 -2.48 -5.98 -2.54
N THR A 252 -2.68 -7.26 -2.27
CA THR A 252 -3.80 -8.03 -2.81
C THR A 252 -4.23 -9.13 -1.83
N ILE A 253 -5.46 -9.59 -1.98
CA ILE A 253 -6.05 -10.61 -1.09
C ILE A 253 -5.34 -11.94 -1.25
N ALA A 254 -4.69 -12.42 -0.18
CA ALA A 254 -4.29 -13.81 -0.03
C ALA A 254 -5.42 -14.59 0.66
N PHE A 255 -6.14 -15.40 -0.13
CA PHE A 255 -7.22 -16.23 0.40
C PHE A 255 -6.82 -17.71 0.46
N ASP A 256 -5.63 -17.96 0.98
CA ASP A 256 -5.06 -19.29 1.28
C ASP A 256 -5.39 -19.70 2.74
N LEU A 257 -6.63 -19.44 3.15
CA LEU A 257 -7.13 -19.65 4.51
C LEU A 257 -7.84 -21.01 4.64
N PRO A 258 -7.97 -21.55 5.88
CA PRO A 258 -8.71 -22.78 6.11
C PRO A 258 -10.14 -22.71 5.56
N GLY A 259 -10.52 -23.68 4.74
CA GLY A 259 -11.84 -23.75 4.11
C GLY A 259 -11.97 -23.09 2.74
N ALA A 260 -10.97 -22.35 2.29
CA ALA A 260 -10.95 -21.77 0.94
C ALA A 260 -10.90 -22.86 -0.15
N GLN A 261 -11.79 -22.77 -1.14
CA GLN A 261 -11.73 -23.65 -2.31
C GLN A 261 -10.64 -23.16 -3.27
N ALA A 262 -10.05 -24.07 -4.05
CA ALA A 262 -8.94 -23.73 -4.95
C ALA A 262 -9.29 -22.61 -5.96
N HIS A 263 -10.54 -22.53 -6.42
CA HIS A 263 -10.99 -21.48 -7.36
C HIS A 263 -11.31 -20.14 -6.70
N GLU A 264 -11.34 -20.08 -5.37
CA GLU A 264 -11.55 -18.85 -4.59
C GLU A 264 -10.23 -18.21 -4.17
N GLN A 265 -9.12 -18.94 -4.25
CA GLN A 265 -7.80 -18.43 -3.89
C GLN A 265 -7.32 -17.45 -4.96
N ILE A 266 -7.30 -16.18 -4.61
CA ILE A 266 -6.78 -15.11 -5.49
C ILE A 266 -5.27 -15.21 -5.55
N THR A 267 -4.62 -15.14 -4.37
CA THR A 267 -3.17 -15.33 -4.18
C THR A 267 -2.89 -16.12 -2.90
N SER A 268 -1.64 -16.51 -2.71
CA SER A 268 -1.18 -17.23 -1.52
C SER A 268 0.14 -16.67 -1.03
N LEU A 269 0.35 -16.62 0.29
CA LEU A 269 1.63 -16.19 0.88
C LEU A 269 2.76 -17.17 0.52
N GLY A 270 3.96 -16.63 0.26
CA GLY A 270 5.16 -17.42 -0.04
C GLY A 270 5.25 -17.92 -1.49
N ASN A 271 4.29 -17.57 -2.35
CA ASN A 271 4.31 -17.92 -3.77
C ASN A 271 4.80 -16.76 -4.68
N GLY A 272 5.47 -15.79 -4.09
CA GLY A 272 5.98 -14.60 -4.77
C GLY A 272 4.92 -13.50 -4.95
N PRO A 273 5.33 -12.30 -5.37
CA PRO A 273 4.42 -11.22 -5.70
C PRO A 273 3.49 -11.61 -6.83
N ALA A 274 2.32 -10.99 -6.86
CA ALA A 274 1.35 -11.25 -7.90
C ALA A 274 1.50 -10.24 -9.07
N ILE A 275 1.48 -10.75 -10.30
CA ILE A 275 1.36 -9.92 -11.49
C ILE A 275 -0.13 -9.78 -11.80
N LYS A 276 -0.66 -8.57 -11.56
CA LYS A 276 -2.08 -8.28 -11.71
C LYS A 276 -2.51 -8.34 -13.17
N ILE A 277 -3.57 -9.09 -13.44
CA ILE A 277 -4.25 -9.16 -14.74
C ILE A 277 -5.45 -8.21 -14.72
N MET A 278 -6.24 -8.22 -13.63
CA MET A 278 -7.34 -7.28 -13.43
C MET A 278 -7.73 -7.15 -11.95
N ASP A 279 -8.36 -6.02 -11.63
CA ASP A 279 -9.25 -5.84 -10.50
C ASP A 279 -10.59 -5.23 -10.96
N ALA A 280 -11.50 -4.86 -10.04
CA ALA A 280 -12.81 -4.30 -10.43
C ALA A 280 -12.69 -2.92 -11.11
N SER A 281 -11.60 -2.20 -10.88
CA SER A 281 -11.37 -0.87 -11.44
C SER A 281 -10.52 -0.88 -12.71
N THR A 282 -9.76 -1.94 -12.99
CA THR A 282 -8.76 -1.97 -14.08
C THR A 282 -8.61 -3.36 -14.69
N ILE A 283 -8.57 -3.42 -16.02
CA ILE A 283 -7.96 -4.52 -16.77
C ILE A 283 -6.58 -4.03 -17.18
N CYS A 284 -5.52 -4.64 -16.65
CA CYS A 284 -4.15 -4.27 -16.95
C CYS A 284 -3.83 -4.44 -18.43
N ASP A 285 -2.99 -3.57 -18.97
CA ASP A 285 -2.58 -3.66 -20.38
C ASP A 285 -1.88 -5.01 -20.65
N PRO A 286 -2.33 -5.80 -21.64
CA PRO A 286 -1.75 -7.11 -21.91
C PRO A 286 -0.25 -7.05 -22.27
N ARG A 287 0.23 -5.92 -22.81
CA ARG A 287 1.65 -5.72 -23.11
C ARG A 287 2.46 -5.61 -21.83
N MET A 288 1.94 -4.86 -20.83
CA MET A 288 2.56 -4.72 -19.51
C MET A 288 2.58 -6.07 -18.77
N VAL A 289 1.45 -6.76 -18.73
CA VAL A 289 1.34 -8.09 -18.11
C VAL A 289 2.30 -9.09 -18.74
N LYS A 290 2.38 -9.12 -20.07
CA LYS A 290 3.30 -10.00 -20.79
C LYS A 290 4.76 -9.67 -20.47
N TYR A 291 5.11 -8.38 -20.44
CA TYR A 291 6.48 -7.95 -20.15
C TYR A 291 6.89 -8.29 -18.72
N LEU A 292 6.05 -8.04 -17.71
CA LEU A 292 6.30 -8.42 -16.32
C LEU A 292 6.50 -9.93 -16.15
N LYS A 293 5.63 -10.74 -16.78
CA LYS A 293 5.76 -12.22 -16.77
C LYS A 293 7.07 -12.69 -17.40
N GLN A 294 7.46 -12.10 -18.52
CA GLN A 294 8.71 -12.43 -19.19
C GLN A 294 9.91 -12.05 -18.32
N THR A 295 9.91 -10.83 -17.76
CA THR A 295 10.95 -10.36 -16.83
C THR A 295 11.10 -11.28 -15.63
N ALA A 296 10.01 -11.68 -15.00
CA ALA A 296 10.04 -12.60 -13.87
C ALA A 296 10.62 -13.98 -14.26
N THR A 297 10.22 -14.49 -15.42
CA THR A 297 10.70 -15.78 -15.93
C THR A 297 12.19 -15.75 -16.27
N ASP A 298 12.65 -14.71 -16.98
CA ASP A 298 14.04 -14.58 -17.41
C ASP A 298 14.99 -14.36 -16.22
N ALA A 299 14.50 -13.71 -15.16
CA ALA A 299 15.25 -13.48 -13.92
C ALA A 299 15.06 -14.59 -12.87
N GLU A 300 14.34 -15.66 -13.19
CA GLU A 300 14.03 -16.77 -12.28
C GLU A 300 13.37 -16.34 -10.96
N ILE A 301 12.56 -15.25 -11.02
CA ILE A 301 11.83 -14.72 -9.87
C ILE A 301 10.54 -15.50 -9.69
N THR A 302 10.27 -15.97 -8.47
CA THR A 302 8.99 -16.58 -8.11
C THR A 302 7.88 -15.54 -8.15
N TRP A 303 6.78 -15.82 -8.85
CA TRP A 303 5.62 -14.95 -8.99
C TRP A 303 4.33 -15.75 -9.20
N GLN A 304 3.19 -15.09 -9.01
CA GLN A 304 1.87 -15.69 -9.25
C GLN A 304 0.95 -14.75 -10.04
N PRO A 305 -0.07 -15.24 -10.77
CA PRO A 305 -1.06 -14.40 -11.44
C PRO A 305 -2.10 -13.88 -10.43
N GLU A 306 -2.67 -12.70 -10.72
CA GLU A 306 -3.78 -12.13 -9.94
C GLU A 306 -4.96 -11.79 -10.85
N VAL A 307 -6.13 -12.33 -10.52
CA VAL A 307 -7.43 -11.95 -11.07
C VAL A 307 -8.35 -11.69 -9.89
N LEU A 308 -8.57 -10.44 -9.57
CA LEU A 308 -9.42 -9.98 -8.47
C LEU A 308 -10.69 -9.35 -9.05
N THR A 309 -11.86 -9.78 -8.62
CA THR A 309 -13.14 -9.28 -9.16
C THR A 309 -13.72 -8.11 -8.36
N VAL A 310 -13.04 -7.70 -7.30
CA VAL A 310 -13.44 -6.63 -6.38
C VAL A 310 -12.27 -5.67 -6.17
N GLY A 311 -12.51 -4.55 -5.48
CA GLY A 311 -11.49 -3.57 -5.15
C GLY A 311 -10.96 -2.80 -6.36
N GLY A 312 -9.95 -2.01 -6.14
CA GLY A 312 -9.24 -1.22 -7.15
C GLY A 312 -7.88 -0.84 -6.63
N THR A 313 -7.03 -0.33 -7.51
CA THR A 313 -5.70 0.15 -7.20
C THR A 313 -5.38 1.41 -7.99
N ASP A 314 -4.32 2.10 -7.64
CA ASP A 314 -3.81 3.26 -8.37
C ASP A 314 -3.56 3.00 -9.87
N THR A 315 -3.50 1.73 -10.29
CA THR A 315 -3.40 1.33 -11.70
C THR A 315 -4.49 1.98 -12.55
N ALA A 316 -5.70 2.12 -12.01
CA ALA A 316 -6.81 2.76 -12.70
C ALA A 316 -6.54 4.24 -13.00
N GLY A 317 -5.96 4.96 -12.05
CA GLY A 317 -5.52 6.34 -12.23
C GLY A 317 -4.43 6.45 -13.29
N LEU A 318 -3.41 5.60 -13.22
CA LEU A 318 -2.31 5.54 -14.20
C LEU A 318 -2.83 5.26 -15.62
N GLN A 319 -3.72 4.26 -15.77
CA GLN A 319 -4.20 3.83 -17.07
C GLN A 319 -5.09 4.87 -17.77
N ARG A 320 -5.94 5.58 -17.01
CA ARG A 320 -7.04 6.38 -17.57
C ARG A 320 -6.82 7.88 -17.52
N THR A 321 -5.76 8.34 -16.88
CA THR A 321 -5.46 9.76 -16.70
C THR A 321 -4.27 10.20 -17.58
N GLY A 322 -4.13 11.50 -17.82
CA GLY A 322 -3.16 12.05 -18.76
C GLY A 322 -3.76 12.25 -20.14
N LYS A 323 -2.93 12.66 -21.13
CA LYS A 323 -3.39 12.98 -22.48
C LYS A 323 -3.82 11.77 -23.27
N HIS A 324 -3.15 10.65 -23.06
CA HIS A 324 -3.35 9.41 -23.83
C HIS A 324 -3.58 8.19 -22.96
N GLY A 325 -3.58 8.36 -21.62
CA GLY A 325 -3.48 7.26 -20.68
C GLY A 325 -2.11 6.57 -20.77
N ALA A 326 -1.83 5.65 -19.86
CA ALA A 326 -0.56 4.90 -19.84
C ALA A 326 -0.77 3.42 -20.17
N VAL A 327 0.28 2.78 -20.70
CA VAL A 327 0.38 1.31 -20.69
C VAL A 327 0.62 0.90 -19.24
N ALA A 328 -0.44 0.50 -18.53
CA ALA A 328 -0.41 0.31 -17.09
C ALA A 328 -0.63 -1.14 -16.65
N GLY A 329 -0.03 -1.49 -15.54
CA GLY A 329 -0.19 -2.75 -14.83
C GLY A 329 0.14 -2.59 -13.36
N ALA A 330 0.16 -3.71 -12.62
CA ALA A 330 0.51 -3.71 -11.21
C ALA A 330 1.29 -4.97 -10.81
N VAL A 331 2.12 -4.79 -9.78
CA VAL A 331 2.74 -5.85 -8.99
C VAL A 331 2.16 -5.76 -7.59
N SER A 332 1.50 -6.82 -7.15
CA SER A 332 0.79 -6.83 -5.87
C SER A 332 1.48 -7.75 -4.85
N ILE A 333 1.47 -7.33 -3.59
CA ILE A 333 2.00 -8.11 -2.47
C ILE A 333 0.85 -8.91 -1.86
N PRO A 334 0.89 -10.26 -1.91
CA PRO A 334 -0.11 -11.09 -1.26
C PRO A 334 -0.22 -10.78 0.22
N THR A 335 -1.42 -10.45 0.69
CA THR A 335 -1.67 -10.01 2.06
C THR A 335 -2.88 -10.72 2.64
N ARG A 336 -2.71 -11.48 3.75
CA ARG A 336 -3.82 -12.01 4.53
C ARG A 336 -4.38 -10.95 5.44
N HIS A 337 -5.67 -11.09 5.78
CA HIS A 337 -6.36 -10.23 6.73
C HIS A 337 -6.35 -8.75 6.33
N LEU A 338 -6.44 -8.51 5.01
CA LEU A 338 -6.46 -7.17 4.43
C LEU A 338 -7.53 -6.28 5.10
N HIS A 339 -7.22 -4.97 5.26
CA HIS A 339 -8.07 -3.98 5.95
C HIS A 339 -8.31 -4.28 7.45
N GLN A 340 -7.48 -5.13 8.07
CA GLN A 340 -7.52 -5.40 9.51
C GLN A 340 -6.26 -4.87 10.21
N VAL A 341 -6.23 -4.88 11.53
CA VAL A 341 -5.03 -4.50 12.31
C VAL A 341 -3.99 -5.62 12.39
N ILE A 342 -4.27 -6.75 11.75
CA ILE A 342 -3.46 -7.97 11.76
C ILE A 342 -3.08 -8.40 10.33
N GLU A 343 -2.93 -7.46 9.42
CA GLU A 343 -2.48 -7.73 8.05
C GLU A 343 -1.16 -8.50 8.08
N MET A 344 -0.98 -9.42 7.15
CA MET A 344 0.18 -10.33 7.14
C MET A 344 0.72 -10.53 5.74
N VAL A 345 2.03 -10.34 5.58
CA VAL A 345 2.77 -10.58 4.34
C VAL A 345 3.92 -11.54 4.57
N HIS A 346 4.34 -12.26 3.53
CA HIS A 346 5.53 -13.12 3.57
C HIS A 346 6.76 -12.34 3.11
N GLN A 347 7.87 -12.43 3.84
CA GLN A 347 9.09 -11.65 3.56
C GLN A 347 9.66 -11.91 2.17
N GLU A 348 9.65 -13.15 1.70
CA GLU A 348 10.16 -13.49 0.37
C GLU A 348 9.31 -12.92 -0.77
N ASP A 349 7.99 -12.79 -0.59
CA ASP A 349 7.13 -12.16 -1.59
C ASP A 349 7.51 -10.68 -1.79
N VAL A 350 7.82 -9.99 -0.69
CA VAL A 350 8.27 -8.60 -0.71
C VAL A 350 9.63 -8.45 -1.39
N LEU A 351 10.58 -9.33 -1.07
CA LEU A 351 11.92 -9.33 -1.67
C LEU A 351 11.85 -9.62 -3.17
N ASN A 352 11.03 -10.59 -3.58
CA ASN A 352 10.80 -10.90 -4.98
C ASN A 352 10.10 -9.75 -5.75
N ALA A 353 9.23 -8.98 -5.08
CA ALA A 353 8.63 -7.78 -5.69
C ALA A 353 9.68 -6.70 -5.97
N ILE A 354 10.57 -6.42 -5.02
CA ILE A 354 11.67 -5.47 -5.20
C ILE A 354 12.54 -5.88 -6.40
N LEU A 355 12.85 -7.17 -6.51
CA LEU A 355 13.59 -7.71 -7.66
C LEU A 355 12.87 -7.50 -8.97
N LEU A 356 11.63 -7.96 -9.03
CA LEU A 356 10.85 -7.89 -10.26
C LEU A 356 10.77 -6.46 -10.78
N ILE A 357 10.54 -5.49 -9.89
CA ILE A 357 10.41 -4.10 -10.27
C ILE A 357 11.76 -3.53 -10.71
N ASN A 358 12.87 -3.86 -10.04
CA ASN A 358 14.21 -3.44 -10.48
C ASN A 358 14.55 -3.99 -11.86
N GLN A 359 14.33 -5.29 -12.10
CA GLN A 359 14.56 -5.92 -13.39
C GLN A 359 13.63 -5.38 -14.50
N PHE A 360 12.43 -4.98 -14.12
CA PHE A 360 11.46 -4.36 -15.04
C PHE A 360 11.89 -2.97 -15.52
N ILE A 361 12.59 -2.18 -14.68
CA ILE A 361 13.01 -0.81 -14.99
C ILE A 361 14.37 -0.77 -15.74
N GLU A 362 15.25 -1.74 -15.51
CA GLU A 362 16.56 -1.88 -16.15
C GLU A 362 16.45 -2.35 -17.61
#